data_35c7e41eac1faa79c24b2439d88fdb44
#
_entry.id   35c7e41eac1faa79c24b2439d88fdb44
#
_cell.length_a   1.000
_cell.length_b   1.000
_cell.length_c   1.000
_cell.angle_alpha   90.00
_cell.angle_beta   90.00
_cell.angle_gamma   90.00
#
_symmetry.space_group_name_H-M   'P 1'
#
loop_
_entity.id
_entity.type
_entity.pdbx_description
1 polymer ?
#
loop_
_entity_poly.entity_id
_entity_poly.type
_entity_poly.pdbx_seq_one_letter_code
_entity_poly.pdbx_strand_id
1 'polypeptide(L)'
;MSATTRSATSIKVLPEPAGLPEPLAEPAVGELRLETVLGALSDPLRLGIVRKLLLESEEFDHSCGWFGLDRPKSSLTHHFKALREAGITRQRQYGLERRSHVRVDDLDARFPGLLDLVADWTPTSR
;
A
#
# COMPACT_ATOMS: atom_id res chain seq x y z
N MET A 1 7.24 -9.84 24.08
CA MET A 1 7.43 -9.83 23.41
C MET A 1 7.52 -9.70 22.54
N SER A 2 7.44 -9.92 22.71
CA SER A 2 8.06 -9.68 21.68
C SER A 2 7.68 -8.89 20.64
N ALA A 3 8.34 -8.02 20.36
CA ALA A 3 8.06 -7.24 19.22
C ALA A 3 7.80 -8.14 18.05
N THR A 4 6.89 -7.75 17.22
CA THR A 4 6.66 -8.49 15.99
C THR A 4 7.92 -8.45 15.15
N THR A 5 8.42 -9.60 14.82
CA THR A 5 9.58 -9.71 13.97
C THR A 5 9.10 -9.95 12.56
N ARG A 6 9.53 -9.11 11.65
CA ARG A 6 9.20 -9.32 10.25
C ARG A 6 9.99 -10.49 9.70
N SER A 7 9.47 -11.09 8.64
CA SER A 7 10.13 -12.17 7.95
C SER A 7 11.45 -11.68 7.34
N ALA A 8 12.14 -12.56 6.67
CA ALA A 8 13.41 -12.20 6.02
C ALA A 8 13.26 -11.16 4.93
N THR A 9 12.04 -10.94 4.45
CA THR A 9 11.80 -9.95 3.41
C THR A 9 12.02 -8.55 3.94
N SER A 10 12.73 -7.73 3.18
CA SER A 10 13.04 -6.37 3.57
C SER A 10 11.92 -5.42 3.21
N ILE A 11 10.87 -5.44 4.01
CA ILE A 11 9.81 -4.46 3.86
C ILE A 11 10.30 -3.12 4.38
N LYS A 12 10.14 -2.08 3.56
CA LYS A 12 10.61 -0.75 3.90
C LYS A 12 9.51 0.04 4.59
N VAL A 13 9.76 0.40 5.84
CA VAL A 13 8.87 1.24 6.63
C VAL A 13 9.64 2.51 6.96
N LEU A 14 9.32 3.57 6.26
CA LEU A 14 10.03 4.84 6.42
C LEU A 14 9.31 5.73 7.42
N PRO A 15 10.06 6.55 8.16
CA PRO A 15 9.42 7.37 9.20
C PRO A 15 8.47 8.40 8.60
N GLU A 16 7.37 8.63 9.31
CA GLU A 16 6.37 9.59 8.88
C GLU A 16 6.84 11.01 9.20
N PRO A 17 6.91 11.90 8.19
CA PRO A 17 7.28 13.30 8.45
C PRO A 17 6.19 14.01 9.24
N ALA A 18 6.56 15.10 9.89
CA ALA A 18 5.60 15.96 10.57
C ALA A 18 4.91 16.89 9.56
N GLY A 19 3.73 17.38 9.93
CA GLY A 19 3.07 18.44 9.16
C GLY A 19 2.42 17.99 7.87
N LEU A 20 2.07 16.72 7.76
CA LEU A 20 1.43 16.20 6.56
C LEU A 20 -0.02 16.66 6.46
N PRO A 21 -0.54 16.79 5.22
CA PRO A 21 -1.98 17.03 5.05
C PRO A 21 -2.79 15.87 5.59
N GLU A 22 -4.05 16.12 5.89
CA GLU A 22 -4.94 15.05 6.31
C GLU A 22 -5.09 14.01 5.20
N PRO A 23 -5.18 12.74 5.56
CA PRO A 23 -5.41 11.71 4.54
C PRO A 23 -6.76 11.90 3.84
N LEU A 24 -6.83 11.45 2.60
CA LEU A 24 -8.10 11.34 1.90
C LEU A 24 -8.97 10.31 2.63
N ALA A 25 -10.27 10.35 2.36
CA ALA A 25 -11.22 9.45 3.02
C ALA A 25 -10.79 7.99 2.93
N GLU A 26 -10.81 7.32 4.06
CA GLU A 26 -10.34 5.92 4.17
C GLU A 26 -11.03 5.25 5.35
N PRO A 27 -11.11 3.91 5.36
CA PRO A 27 -11.67 3.20 6.51
C PRO A 27 -10.74 3.27 7.72
N ALA A 28 -11.32 3.32 8.91
CA ALA A 28 -10.55 3.21 10.15
C ALA A 28 -9.99 1.79 10.28
N VAL A 29 -8.95 1.63 11.11
CA VAL A 29 -8.31 0.33 11.27
C VAL A 29 -9.30 -0.75 11.68
N GLY A 30 -10.25 -0.43 12.56
CA GLY A 30 -11.25 -1.39 12.99
C GLY A 30 -12.28 -1.75 11.95
N GLU A 31 -12.35 -0.99 10.87
CA GLU A 31 -13.29 -1.24 9.78
C GLU A 31 -12.70 -2.05 8.64
N LEU A 32 -11.42 -2.40 8.73
CA LEU A 32 -10.76 -3.17 7.68
C LEU A 32 -11.33 -4.58 7.62
N ARG A 33 -11.65 -5.05 6.42
CA ARG A 33 -12.23 -6.37 6.18
C ARG A 33 -11.30 -7.18 5.31
N LEU A 34 -11.02 -8.41 5.73
CA LEU A 34 -10.09 -9.27 5.00
C LEU A 34 -10.55 -9.52 3.56
N GLU A 35 -11.83 -9.80 3.38
CA GLU A 35 -12.35 -10.10 2.04
C GLU A 35 -12.21 -8.90 1.10
N THR A 36 -12.34 -7.68 1.62
CA THR A 36 -12.16 -6.48 0.81
C THR A 36 -10.70 -6.28 0.45
N VAL A 37 -9.82 -6.51 1.41
CA VAL A 37 -8.38 -6.39 1.19
C VAL A 37 -7.92 -7.43 0.16
N LEU A 38 -8.35 -8.69 0.33
CA LEU A 38 -7.98 -9.74 -0.62
C LEU A 38 -8.53 -9.45 -2.01
N GLY A 39 -9.76 -8.94 -2.09
CA GLY A 39 -10.34 -8.56 -3.38
C GLY A 39 -9.52 -7.50 -4.10
N ALA A 40 -9.09 -6.47 -3.36
CA ALA A 40 -8.25 -5.43 -3.96
C ALA A 40 -6.92 -6.00 -4.43
N LEU A 41 -6.31 -6.90 -3.66
CA LEU A 41 -5.02 -7.48 -4.01
C LEU A 41 -5.10 -8.55 -5.09
N SER A 42 -6.29 -9.01 -5.44
CA SER A 42 -6.43 -10.05 -6.46
C SER A 42 -6.15 -9.54 -7.87
N ASP A 43 -6.13 -8.23 -8.07
CA ASP A 43 -5.77 -7.63 -9.35
C ASP A 43 -4.24 -7.56 -9.45
N PRO A 44 -3.63 -8.12 -10.52
CA PRO A 44 -2.17 -8.15 -10.62
C PRO A 44 -1.52 -6.77 -10.60
N LEU A 45 -2.16 -5.77 -11.20
CA LEU A 45 -1.61 -4.42 -11.18
C LEU A 45 -1.60 -3.84 -9.78
N ARG A 46 -2.71 -3.99 -9.05
CA ARG A 46 -2.78 -3.51 -7.67
C ARG A 46 -1.82 -4.25 -6.76
N LEU A 47 -1.71 -5.57 -6.94
CA LEU A 47 -0.73 -6.34 -6.16
C LEU A 47 0.68 -5.83 -6.41
N GLY A 48 1.01 -5.54 -7.68
CA GLY A 48 2.31 -5.00 -8.03
C GLY A 48 2.58 -3.63 -7.43
N ILE A 49 1.55 -2.77 -7.37
CA ILE A 49 1.67 -1.46 -6.74
C ILE A 49 2.05 -1.62 -5.26
N VAL A 50 1.34 -2.48 -4.56
CA VAL A 50 1.59 -2.69 -3.12
C VAL A 50 2.98 -3.28 -2.91
N ARG A 51 3.36 -4.29 -3.70
CA ARG A 51 4.68 -4.89 -3.58
C ARG A 51 5.79 -3.87 -3.81
N LYS A 52 5.64 -3.01 -4.82
CA LYS A 52 6.63 -1.99 -5.08
C LYS A 52 6.76 -1.01 -3.92
N LEU A 53 5.64 -0.60 -3.34
CA LEU A 53 5.68 0.25 -2.16
C LEU A 53 6.37 -0.43 -0.98
N LEU A 54 6.14 -1.72 -0.79
CA LEU A 54 6.73 -2.44 0.33
C LEU A 54 8.23 -2.66 0.15
N LEU A 55 8.68 -2.90 -1.07
CA LEU A 55 10.04 -3.37 -1.30
C LEU A 55 10.98 -2.29 -1.83
N GLU A 56 10.46 -1.27 -2.50
CA GLU A 56 11.31 -0.32 -3.22
C GLU A 56 11.15 1.13 -2.80
N SER A 57 10.34 1.41 -1.77
CA SER A 57 10.13 2.79 -1.36
C SER A 57 11.42 3.49 -0.97
N GLU A 58 11.58 4.71 -1.47
CA GLU A 58 12.74 5.54 -1.19
C GLU A 58 12.36 6.74 -0.33
N GLU A 59 11.06 7.04 -0.26
CA GLU A 59 10.51 8.12 0.54
C GLU A 59 9.31 7.60 1.31
N PHE A 60 8.81 8.40 2.24
CA PHE A 60 7.66 8.00 3.04
C PHE A 60 6.45 7.64 2.18
N ASP A 61 6.17 8.45 1.14
CA ASP A 61 5.09 8.16 0.21
C ASP A 61 5.54 8.50 -1.22
N HIS A 62 4.78 8.03 -2.20
CA HIS A 62 5.16 8.18 -3.60
C HIS A 62 3.98 8.57 -4.46
N SER A 63 4.25 9.38 -5.47
CA SER A 63 3.24 9.78 -6.45
C SER A 63 2.97 8.64 -7.42
N CYS A 64 1.87 8.77 -8.16
CA CYS A 64 1.49 7.80 -9.18
C CYS A 64 2.59 7.62 -10.24
N GLY A 65 3.29 8.70 -10.59
CA GLY A 65 4.33 8.64 -11.61
C GLY A 65 5.55 7.83 -11.20
N TRP A 66 5.81 7.71 -9.91
CA TRP A 66 6.97 6.95 -9.44
C TRP A 66 6.89 5.46 -9.84
N PHE A 67 5.67 4.94 -9.99
CA PHE A 67 5.50 3.51 -10.31
C PHE A 67 5.86 3.17 -11.76
N GLY A 68 5.90 4.15 -12.65
CA GLY A 68 6.27 3.91 -14.04
C GLY A 68 5.27 3.04 -14.78
N LEU A 69 4.00 3.11 -14.42
CA LEU A 69 2.98 2.26 -15.00
C LEU A 69 2.52 2.80 -16.34
N ASP A 70 2.41 1.91 -17.34
CA ASP A 70 1.97 2.27 -18.67
C ASP A 70 0.47 2.01 -18.80
N ARG A 71 -0.31 2.90 -18.20
CA ARG A 71 -1.77 2.80 -18.18
C ARG A 71 -2.37 4.19 -18.28
N PRO A 72 -3.57 4.33 -18.82
CA PRO A 72 -4.27 5.62 -18.79
C PRO A 72 -4.44 6.14 -17.37
N LYS A 73 -4.36 7.45 -17.23
CA LYS A 73 -4.46 8.07 -15.90
C LYS A 73 -5.77 7.73 -15.20
N SER A 74 -6.87 7.65 -15.94
CA SER A 74 -8.17 7.31 -15.35
C SER A 74 -8.16 5.89 -14.77
N SER A 75 -7.50 4.95 -15.45
CA SER A 75 -7.37 3.59 -14.96
C SER A 75 -6.54 3.55 -13.68
N LEU A 76 -5.42 4.28 -13.66
CA LEU A 76 -4.57 4.35 -12.47
C LEU A 76 -5.30 4.96 -11.30
N THR A 77 -6.04 6.03 -11.53
CA THR A 77 -6.85 6.67 -10.48
C THR A 77 -7.81 5.68 -9.85
N HIS A 78 -8.45 4.85 -10.69
CA HIS A 78 -9.36 3.82 -10.21
C HIS A 78 -8.65 2.80 -9.32
N HIS A 79 -7.47 2.33 -9.75
CA HIS A 79 -6.73 1.34 -8.97
C HIS A 79 -6.24 1.90 -7.63
N PHE A 80 -5.74 3.13 -7.62
CA PHE A 80 -5.30 3.74 -6.37
C PHE A 80 -6.47 4.02 -5.43
N LYS A 81 -7.62 4.38 -5.99
CA LYS A 81 -8.83 4.57 -5.18
C LYS A 81 -9.27 3.24 -4.55
N ALA A 82 -9.26 2.16 -5.33
CA ALA A 82 -9.64 0.85 -4.82
C ALA A 82 -8.75 0.42 -3.64
N LEU A 83 -7.43 0.64 -3.75
CA LEU A 83 -6.50 0.32 -2.67
C LEU A 83 -6.77 1.16 -1.43
N ARG A 84 -7.06 2.44 -1.61
CA ARG A 84 -7.36 3.33 -0.48
C ARG A 84 -8.67 2.94 0.20
N GLU A 85 -9.70 2.65 -0.57
CA GLU A 85 -11.01 2.28 -0.02
C GLU A 85 -10.98 0.93 0.69
N ALA A 86 -10.09 0.05 0.28
CA ALA A 86 -9.90 -1.22 0.97
C ALA A 86 -9.07 -1.06 2.25
N GLY A 87 -8.45 0.10 2.45
CA GLY A 87 -7.64 0.36 3.62
C GLY A 87 -6.21 -0.13 3.52
N ILE A 88 -5.77 -0.48 2.31
CA ILE A 88 -4.41 -0.97 2.11
C ILE A 88 -3.41 0.17 2.05
N THR A 89 -3.78 1.25 1.34
CA THR A 89 -2.93 2.41 1.22
C THR A 89 -3.59 3.62 1.85
N ARG A 90 -2.76 4.57 2.26
CA ARG A 90 -3.18 5.89 2.68
C ARG A 90 -2.72 6.87 1.62
N GLN A 91 -3.62 7.74 1.18
CA GLN A 91 -3.30 8.76 0.19
C GLN A 91 -3.49 10.15 0.78
N ARG A 92 -2.62 11.06 0.38
CA ARG A 92 -2.74 12.47 0.74
C ARG A 92 -2.59 13.32 -0.52
N GLN A 93 -3.23 14.49 -0.49
CA GLN A 93 -3.18 15.43 -1.59
C GLN A 93 -2.16 16.52 -1.25
N TYR A 94 -1.14 16.67 -2.09
CA TYR A 94 -0.11 17.70 -1.95
C TYR A 94 -0.24 18.64 -3.15
N GLY A 95 -1.09 19.66 -3.03
CA GLY A 95 -1.36 20.51 -4.17
C GLY A 95 -2.07 19.73 -5.27
N LEU A 96 -1.45 19.58 -6.42
CA LEU A 96 -2.02 18.85 -7.55
C LEU A 96 -1.63 17.39 -7.59
N GLU A 97 -0.79 16.95 -6.65
CA GLU A 97 -0.25 15.59 -6.67
C GLU A 97 -0.78 14.78 -5.51
N ARG A 98 -1.21 13.56 -5.78
CA ARG A 98 -1.56 12.59 -4.75
C ARG A 98 -0.39 11.65 -4.54
N ARG A 99 -0.12 11.32 -3.27
CA ARG A 99 0.95 10.39 -2.92
C ARG A 99 0.39 9.33 -1.99
N SER A 100 0.96 8.13 -2.08
CA SER A 100 0.46 6.97 -1.36
C SER A 100 1.55 6.24 -0.61
N HIS A 101 1.18 5.62 0.52
CA HIS A 101 2.03 4.64 1.18
C HIS A 101 1.15 3.52 1.73
N VAL A 102 1.77 2.37 2.04
CA VAL A 102 1.03 1.24 2.60
C VAL A 102 0.81 1.46 4.09
N ARG A 103 -0.38 1.16 4.56
CA ARG A 103 -0.74 1.26 5.99
C ARG A 103 -0.21 0.03 6.72
N VAL A 104 1.11 -0.05 6.85
CA VAL A 104 1.78 -1.25 7.37
C VAL A 104 1.33 -1.61 8.77
N ASP A 105 1.32 -0.63 9.69
CA ASP A 105 0.99 -0.93 11.08
C ASP A 105 -0.46 -1.41 11.22
N ASP A 106 -1.37 -0.77 10.50
CA ASP A 106 -2.79 -1.13 10.57
C ASP A 106 -3.03 -2.52 9.99
N LEU A 107 -2.40 -2.81 8.86
CA LEU A 107 -2.57 -4.12 8.23
C LEU A 107 -1.91 -5.23 9.04
N ASP A 108 -0.75 -4.96 9.64
CA ASP A 108 -0.12 -5.93 10.52
C ASP A 108 -0.97 -6.21 11.76
N ALA A 109 -1.63 -5.18 12.30
CA ALA A 109 -2.48 -5.35 13.48
C ALA A 109 -3.71 -6.17 13.17
N ARG A 110 -4.31 -5.96 12.00
CA ARG A 110 -5.56 -6.64 11.63
C ARG A 110 -5.34 -8.00 10.97
N PHE A 111 -4.30 -8.12 10.14
CA PHE A 111 -4.05 -9.30 9.34
C PHE A 111 -2.57 -9.68 9.41
N PRO A 112 -2.13 -10.20 10.57
CA PRO A 112 -0.70 -10.54 10.74
C PRO A 112 -0.22 -11.52 9.67
N GLY A 113 0.92 -11.21 9.08
CA GLY A 113 1.52 -12.06 8.05
C GLY A 113 1.11 -11.75 6.63
N LEU A 114 0.04 -10.98 6.44
CA LEU A 114 -0.44 -10.67 5.09
C LEU A 114 0.60 -9.92 4.27
N LEU A 115 1.17 -8.86 4.83
CA LEU A 115 2.14 -8.06 4.07
C LEU A 115 3.42 -8.83 3.79
N ASP A 116 3.85 -9.68 4.70
CA ASP A 116 5.00 -10.54 4.45
C ASP A 116 4.72 -11.48 3.29
N LEU A 117 3.53 -12.06 3.25
CA LEU A 117 3.14 -12.91 2.14
C LEU A 117 3.17 -12.16 0.82
N VAL A 118 2.60 -10.96 0.79
CA VAL A 118 2.57 -10.12 -0.41
C VAL A 118 4.00 -9.79 -0.86
N ALA A 119 4.85 -9.40 0.09
CA ALA A 119 6.22 -9.02 -0.22
C ALA A 119 7.05 -10.20 -0.72
N ASP A 120 6.83 -11.38 -0.15
CA ASP A 120 7.60 -12.57 -0.51
C ASP A 120 7.13 -13.20 -1.82
N TRP A 121 5.92 -12.88 -2.25
CA TRP A 121 5.38 -13.46 -3.48
C TRP A 121 6.21 -13.03 -4.70
N THR A 122 6.59 -14.00 -5.49
CA THR A 122 7.31 -13.75 -6.74
C THR A 122 6.49 -14.31 -7.88
N PRO A 123 6.07 -13.47 -8.82
CA PRO A 123 5.29 -13.99 -9.94
C PRO A 123 6.07 -15.05 -10.72
N THR A 124 5.38 -16.11 -11.11
CA THR A 124 5.99 -17.15 -11.90
C THR A 124 6.27 -16.62 -13.30
N SER A 125 7.50 -16.79 -13.73
CA SER A 125 7.89 -16.42 -15.08
C SER A 125 7.37 -17.47 -16.06
N ARG A 126 6.99 -17.02 -17.26
CA ARG A 126 6.45 -17.95 -18.27
C ARG A 126 7.32 -17.96 -19.48
#